data_6b437bbd6d0805ebb9fd530716a725d6
#
_entry.id   6b437bbd6d0805ebb9fd530716a725d6
#
_cell.length_a   1.000
_cell.length_b   1.000
_cell.length_c   1.000
_cell.angle_alpha   90.00
_cell.angle_beta   90.00
_cell.angle_gamma   90.00
#
_symmetry.space_group_name_H-M   'P 1'
#
loop_
_entity.id
_entity.type
_entity.pdbx_description
1 polymer ?
#
loop_
_entity_poly.entity_id
_entity_poly.type
_entity_poly.pdbx_seq_one_letter_code
_entity_poly.pdbx_strand_id
1 'polypeptide(L)'
;MGLVYIEYISRRAGVDLASFHADATAGQEGWHDDYGEDRLILSAGRTWRLGPEPEYMAVWHTPDAGFERIDAWDRIFRSGDAESSEQPFFQVARIDVAGCYQPLLEPVQARHGTYYGEFFRATADLDTIGAFYAERAQGHPQCVLNLLLHRIGKLAPEPGGLAVWTLPDFSALAEIAAELDGVQQPVELVNAGTYADLGREIL
;
A
#
# COMPACT_ATOMS: atom_id res chain seq x y z
N MET A 1 -7.92 -16.14 -2.31
CA MET A 1 -7.29 -14.80 -2.22
C MET A 1 -6.98 -14.57 -0.77
N GLY A 2 -5.77 -14.24 -0.44
CA GLY A 2 -5.31 -14.09 0.94
C GLY A 2 -5.72 -12.77 1.59
N LEU A 3 -4.95 -12.37 2.60
CA LEU A 3 -5.11 -11.15 3.36
C LEU A 3 -4.05 -10.15 2.93
N VAL A 4 -4.42 -8.88 2.79
CA VAL A 4 -3.47 -7.78 2.62
C VAL A 4 -3.48 -6.91 3.87
N TYR A 5 -2.29 -6.65 4.39
CA TYR A 5 -2.08 -5.77 5.53
C TYR A 5 -1.29 -4.55 5.07
N ILE A 6 -1.77 -3.36 5.42
CA ILE A 6 -1.11 -2.10 5.07
C ILE A 6 -0.72 -1.37 6.33
N GLU A 7 0.52 -0.98 6.41
CA GLU A 7 1.05 -0.07 7.41
C GLU A 7 1.17 1.33 6.81
N TYR A 8 0.55 2.28 7.46
CA TYR A 8 0.66 3.71 7.16
C TYR A 8 1.67 4.32 8.12
N ILE A 9 2.75 4.81 7.57
CA ILE A 9 3.99 5.06 8.30
C ILE A 9 4.35 6.54 8.22
N SER A 10 4.83 7.10 9.33
CA SER A 10 5.48 8.41 9.41
C SER A 10 6.91 8.27 9.88
N ARG A 11 7.76 9.16 9.39
CA ARG A 11 9.11 9.35 9.90
C ARG A 11 9.07 9.99 11.29
N ARG A 12 9.88 9.51 12.24
CA ARG A 12 9.98 10.12 13.56
C ARG A 12 10.58 11.52 13.48
N ALA A 13 10.12 12.40 14.38
CA ALA A 13 10.65 13.75 14.49
C ALA A 13 12.15 13.74 14.79
N GLY A 14 12.92 14.55 14.06
CA GLY A 14 14.36 14.67 14.23
C GLY A 14 15.20 13.63 13.47
N VAL A 15 14.58 12.63 12.84
CA VAL A 15 15.27 11.68 11.97
C VAL A 15 15.42 12.31 10.58
N ASP A 16 16.61 12.28 10.01
CA ASP A 16 16.83 12.73 8.64
C ASP A 16 16.30 11.71 7.62
N LEU A 17 16.07 12.17 6.39
CA LEU A 17 15.42 11.34 5.36
C LEU A 17 16.29 10.15 4.93
N ALA A 18 17.60 10.33 4.87
CA ALA A 18 18.51 9.27 4.43
C ALA A 18 18.58 8.14 5.47
N SER A 19 18.68 8.50 6.76
CA SER A 19 18.62 7.52 7.86
C SER A 19 17.28 6.80 7.88
N PHE A 20 16.16 7.52 7.68
CA PHE A 20 14.86 6.90 7.61
C PHE A 20 14.77 5.88 6.47
N HIS A 21 15.20 6.23 5.25
CA HIS A 21 15.15 5.32 4.10
C HIS A 21 16.01 4.07 4.33
N ALA A 22 17.24 4.25 4.82
CA ALA A 22 18.16 3.13 5.05
C ALA A 22 17.61 2.14 6.09
N ASP A 23 17.18 2.64 7.24
CA ASP A 23 16.76 1.79 8.35
C ASP A 23 15.34 1.21 8.15
N ALA A 24 14.44 1.96 7.49
CA ALA A 24 13.12 1.43 7.14
C ALA A 24 13.22 0.30 6.10
N THR A 25 14.07 0.45 5.09
CA THR A 25 14.31 -0.60 4.08
C THR A 25 14.96 -1.83 4.72
N ALA A 26 16.01 -1.65 5.53
CA ALA A 26 16.68 -2.76 6.21
C ALA A 26 15.73 -3.51 7.17
N GLY A 27 14.86 -2.78 7.89
CA GLY A 27 13.86 -3.39 8.76
C GLY A 27 12.83 -4.22 7.99
N GLN A 28 12.44 -3.77 6.80
CA GLN A 28 11.49 -4.50 5.96
C GLN A 28 12.11 -5.74 5.31
N GLU A 29 13.37 -5.69 4.90
CA GLU A 29 14.10 -6.84 4.37
C GLU A 29 14.28 -7.94 5.43
N GLY A 30 14.62 -7.57 6.67
CA GLY A 30 14.76 -8.53 7.76
C GLY A 30 13.45 -9.21 8.16
N TRP A 31 12.32 -8.55 7.97
CA TRP A 31 11.00 -9.11 8.29
C TRP A 31 10.63 -10.34 7.43
N HIS A 32 11.10 -10.41 6.20
CA HIS A 32 10.84 -11.54 5.31
C HIS A 32 11.39 -12.87 5.83
N ASP A 33 12.52 -12.84 6.53
CA ASP A 33 13.18 -14.06 7.04
C ASP A 33 12.46 -14.63 8.27
N ASP A 34 11.75 -13.79 9.03
CA ASP A 34 11.14 -14.17 10.31
C ASP A 34 9.67 -14.63 10.18
N TYR A 35 8.94 -14.22 9.13
CA TYR A 35 7.48 -14.40 9.02
C TYR A 35 7.00 -15.23 7.82
N GLY A 36 7.89 -15.91 7.13
CA GLY A 36 7.65 -17.05 6.26
C GLY A 36 6.92 -16.75 4.95
N GLU A 37 5.59 -16.69 4.92
CA GLU A 37 4.79 -16.59 3.70
C GLU A 37 4.33 -15.17 3.35
N ASP A 38 4.57 -14.21 4.24
CA ASP A 38 4.21 -12.81 4.02
C ASP A 38 5.12 -12.20 2.94
N ARG A 39 4.52 -11.57 1.94
CA ARG A 39 5.24 -10.94 0.84
C ARG A 39 5.07 -9.45 0.90
N LEU A 40 6.17 -8.72 0.94
CA LEU A 40 6.15 -7.28 0.74
C LEU A 40 5.83 -7.00 -0.74
N ILE A 41 4.64 -6.47 -0.99
CA ILE A 41 4.17 -6.14 -2.34
C ILE A 41 4.66 -4.75 -2.76
N LEU A 42 4.64 -3.81 -1.82
CA LEU A 42 4.98 -2.42 -2.05
C LEU A 42 5.57 -1.81 -0.78
N SER A 43 6.65 -1.07 -0.94
CA SER A 43 7.16 -0.15 0.07
C SER A 43 7.41 1.19 -0.62
N ALA A 44 6.60 2.20 -0.32
CA ALA A 44 6.60 3.43 -1.09
C ALA A 44 6.44 4.68 -0.23
N GLY A 45 7.13 5.75 -0.64
CA GLY A 45 7.00 7.09 -0.10
C GLY A 45 6.30 8.03 -1.07
N ARG A 46 5.54 8.98 -0.53
CA ARG A 46 4.80 9.97 -1.30
C ARG A 46 5.75 10.91 -2.05
N THR A 47 5.57 11.00 -3.36
CA THR A 47 6.39 11.84 -4.24
C THR A 47 5.93 13.29 -4.16
N TRP A 48 6.84 14.23 -3.94
CA TRP A 48 6.58 15.67 -3.98
C TRP A 48 5.45 16.14 -3.04
N ARG A 49 5.07 15.33 -2.03
CA ARG A 49 3.91 15.57 -1.17
C ARG A 49 2.59 15.70 -1.93
N LEU A 50 2.51 15.13 -3.13
CA LEU A 50 1.28 15.05 -3.93
C LEU A 50 0.44 13.89 -3.41
N GLY A 51 -0.76 14.21 -2.94
CA GLY A 51 -1.71 13.24 -2.43
C GLY A 51 -1.88 13.28 -0.91
N PRO A 52 -2.73 12.39 -0.38
CA PRO A 52 -3.09 12.36 1.03
C PRO A 52 -1.97 11.79 1.91
N GLU A 53 -2.12 11.97 3.22
CA GLU A 53 -1.46 11.07 4.17
C GLU A 53 -1.90 9.62 3.88
N PRO A 54 -1.05 8.65 4.07
CA PRO A 54 0.24 8.69 4.75
C PRO A 54 1.39 9.18 3.89
N GLU A 55 2.49 9.58 4.55
CA GLU A 55 3.73 9.93 3.86
C GLU A 55 4.40 8.69 3.27
N TYR A 56 4.28 7.55 3.97
CA TYR A 56 4.84 6.25 3.55
C TYR A 56 3.83 5.13 3.79
N MET A 57 3.92 4.08 2.99
CA MET A 57 3.16 2.85 3.19
C MET A 57 4.00 1.61 2.90
N ALA A 58 3.79 0.57 3.70
CA ALA A 58 4.24 -0.79 3.42
C ALA A 58 3.03 -1.70 3.26
N VAL A 59 3.00 -2.49 2.21
CA VAL A 59 1.88 -3.35 1.85
C VAL A 59 2.35 -4.80 1.83
N TRP A 60 1.79 -5.60 2.70
CA TRP A 60 2.09 -7.00 2.89
C TRP A 60 0.93 -7.88 2.41
N HIS A 61 1.23 -8.93 1.69
CA HIS A 61 0.26 -9.91 1.24
C HIS A 61 0.59 -11.29 1.79
N THR A 62 -0.39 -11.91 2.42
CA THR A 62 -0.34 -13.29 2.89
C THR A 62 -1.32 -14.11 2.07
N PRO A 63 -0.86 -14.88 1.06
CA PRO A 63 -1.72 -15.48 0.03
C PRO A 63 -2.76 -16.45 0.57
N ASP A 64 -2.39 -17.26 1.54
CA ASP A 64 -3.19 -18.39 2.03
C ASP A 64 -3.69 -18.19 3.48
N ALA A 65 -3.56 -16.96 4.02
CA ALA A 65 -3.95 -16.67 5.38
C ALA A 65 -5.31 -16.00 5.48
N GLY A 66 -5.99 -16.27 6.57
CA GLY A 66 -7.18 -15.60 7.02
C GLY A 66 -6.91 -14.78 8.31
N PHE A 67 -7.96 -14.61 9.13
CA PHE A 67 -7.89 -13.81 10.36
C PHE A 67 -6.96 -14.37 11.43
N GLU A 68 -6.61 -15.66 11.37
CA GLU A 68 -5.61 -16.28 12.27
C GLU A 68 -4.23 -15.62 12.14
N ARG A 69 -3.94 -15.04 10.98
CA ARG A 69 -2.69 -14.30 10.79
C ARG A 69 -2.69 -12.98 11.55
N ILE A 70 -3.83 -12.32 11.65
CA ILE A 70 -3.99 -11.11 12.47
C ILE A 70 -3.72 -11.41 13.94
N ASP A 71 -4.21 -12.56 14.44
CA ASP A 71 -3.92 -13.02 15.81
C ASP A 71 -2.42 -13.26 16.03
N ALA A 72 -1.71 -13.75 15.03
CA ALA A 72 -0.26 -13.94 15.11
C ALA A 72 0.47 -12.59 15.20
N TRP A 73 0.11 -11.62 14.35
CA TRP A 73 0.67 -10.27 14.40
C TRP A 73 0.35 -9.57 15.73
N ASP A 74 -0.91 -9.63 16.20
CA ASP A 74 -1.30 -9.03 17.50
C ASP A 74 -0.47 -9.61 18.66
N ARG A 75 -0.20 -10.92 18.65
CA ARG A 75 0.66 -11.53 19.67
C ARG A 75 2.09 -11.02 19.63
N ILE A 76 2.66 -10.83 18.43
CA ILE A 76 4.00 -10.28 18.26
C ILE A 76 4.04 -8.83 18.79
N PHE A 77 3.08 -7.99 18.40
CA PHE A 77 3.02 -6.61 18.87
C PHE A 77 2.80 -6.51 20.39
N ARG A 78 1.98 -7.39 20.98
CA ARG A 78 1.72 -7.39 22.43
C ARG A 78 2.85 -7.98 23.26
N SER A 79 3.69 -8.86 22.70
CA SER A 79 4.86 -9.38 23.39
C SER A 79 5.91 -8.29 23.68
N GLY A 80 5.82 -7.16 23.01
CA GLY A 80 6.82 -6.09 23.04
C GLY A 80 8.05 -6.39 22.18
N ASP A 81 8.12 -7.57 21.57
CA ASP A 81 9.27 -7.96 20.75
C ASP A 81 9.33 -7.15 19.45
N ALA A 82 8.17 -6.79 18.89
CA ALA A 82 8.09 -5.97 17.68
C ALA A 82 8.38 -4.48 17.93
N GLU A 83 8.00 -3.99 19.11
CA GLU A 83 8.29 -2.60 19.54
C GLU A 83 9.57 -2.53 20.36
N SER A 84 10.31 -3.64 20.48
CA SER A 84 11.58 -3.56 21.16
C SER A 84 12.40 -2.47 20.49
N SER A 85 12.83 -1.51 21.27
CA SER A 85 13.59 -0.32 20.83
C SER A 85 14.88 -0.65 20.07
N GLU A 86 15.14 -1.92 19.83
CA GLU A 86 16.33 -2.44 19.19
C GLU A 86 16.16 -2.67 17.69
N GLN A 87 14.91 -2.76 17.15
CA GLN A 87 14.74 -2.88 15.71
C GLN A 87 14.98 -1.52 15.02
N PRO A 88 15.88 -1.44 14.03
CA PRO A 88 16.23 -0.19 13.35
C PRO A 88 15.00 0.57 12.83
N PHE A 89 14.01 -0.15 12.27
CA PHE A 89 12.77 0.44 11.80
C PHE A 89 12.08 1.33 12.84
N PHE A 90 11.87 0.84 14.07
CA PHE A 90 11.16 1.59 15.10
C PHE A 90 11.97 2.74 15.71
N GLN A 91 13.29 2.80 15.46
CA GLN A 91 14.10 3.98 15.81
C GLN A 91 13.80 5.18 14.92
N VAL A 92 13.48 4.94 13.64
CA VAL A 92 13.33 5.98 12.61
C VAL A 92 11.89 6.19 12.18
N ALA A 93 11.03 5.20 12.35
CA ALA A 93 9.66 5.15 11.86
C ALA A 93 8.63 4.99 12.99
N ARG A 94 7.39 5.31 12.66
CA ARG A 94 6.20 5.04 13.46
C ARG A 94 5.10 4.57 12.55
N ILE A 95 4.42 3.49 12.92
CA ILE A 95 3.18 3.09 12.28
C ILE A 95 2.07 3.95 12.90
N ASP A 96 1.48 4.84 12.10
CA ASP A 96 0.40 5.73 12.55
C ASP A 96 -0.93 5.00 12.64
N VAL A 97 -1.20 4.18 11.63
CA VAL A 97 -2.37 3.32 11.56
C VAL A 97 -2.05 2.14 10.64
N ALA A 98 -2.71 1.04 10.85
CA ALA A 98 -2.65 -0.13 9.96
C ALA A 98 -4.06 -0.55 9.55
N GLY A 99 -4.16 -1.33 8.49
CA GLY A 99 -5.44 -1.80 7.99
C GLY A 99 -5.37 -3.18 7.35
N CYS A 100 -6.47 -3.92 7.47
CA CYS A 100 -6.65 -5.21 6.84
C CYS A 100 -7.62 -5.11 5.68
N TYR A 101 -7.22 -5.66 4.55
CA TYR A 101 -7.94 -5.59 3.30
C TYR A 101 -8.08 -6.97 2.67
N GLN A 102 -9.17 -7.16 1.94
CA GLN A 102 -9.29 -8.26 0.99
C GLN A 102 -8.87 -7.76 -0.40
N PRO A 103 -8.03 -8.50 -1.11
CA PRO A 103 -7.73 -8.19 -2.51
C PRO A 103 -8.95 -8.54 -3.38
N LEU A 104 -9.31 -7.64 -4.31
CA LEU A 104 -10.36 -7.89 -5.31
C LEU A 104 -9.79 -8.50 -6.59
N LEU A 105 -8.50 -8.30 -6.82
CA LEU A 105 -7.69 -8.94 -7.85
C LEU A 105 -6.43 -9.50 -7.19
N GLU A 106 -5.81 -10.49 -7.83
CA GLU A 106 -4.55 -11.06 -7.32
C GLU A 106 -3.47 -9.97 -7.23
N PRO A 107 -2.87 -9.73 -6.06
CA PRO A 107 -1.82 -8.73 -5.91
C PRO A 107 -0.59 -9.04 -6.76
N VAL A 108 -0.10 -8.04 -7.46
CA VAL A 108 1.11 -8.13 -8.28
C VAL A 108 2.21 -7.33 -7.59
N GLN A 109 3.34 -7.98 -7.31
CA GLN A 109 4.46 -7.30 -6.69
C GLN A 109 4.88 -6.08 -7.51
N ALA A 110 4.92 -4.93 -6.85
CA ALA A 110 5.39 -3.70 -7.46
C ALA A 110 6.89 -3.81 -7.72
N ARG A 111 7.31 -3.45 -8.93
CA ARG A 111 8.72 -3.31 -9.29
C ARG A 111 9.11 -1.86 -9.16
N HIS A 112 10.38 -1.58 -8.96
CA HIS A 112 10.91 -0.22 -8.86
C HIS A 112 10.29 0.72 -9.91
N GLY A 113 9.63 1.78 -9.44
CA GLY A 113 8.87 2.64 -10.32
C GLY A 113 8.23 3.84 -9.65
N THR A 114 7.43 4.54 -10.43
CA THR A 114 6.48 5.53 -9.97
C THR A 114 5.14 4.86 -9.80
N TYR A 115 4.50 5.10 -8.66
CA TYR A 115 3.21 4.53 -8.35
C TYR A 115 2.15 5.62 -8.28
N TYR A 116 0.93 5.24 -8.65
CA TYR A 116 -0.26 6.07 -8.48
C TYR A 116 -1.26 5.30 -7.62
N GLY A 117 -1.67 5.92 -6.52
CA GLY A 117 -2.65 5.35 -5.58
C GLY A 117 -3.97 6.09 -5.65
N GLU A 118 -5.05 5.36 -5.81
CA GLU A 118 -6.44 5.83 -5.81
C GLU A 118 -7.13 5.36 -4.55
N PHE A 119 -7.52 6.28 -3.67
CA PHE A 119 -8.28 5.99 -2.46
C PHE A 119 -9.75 6.25 -2.71
N PHE A 120 -10.59 5.23 -2.64
CA PHE A 120 -11.98 5.31 -3.06
C PHE A 120 -12.98 4.72 -2.04
N ARG A 121 -14.24 5.14 -2.15
CA ARG A 121 -15.39 4.46 -1.56
C ARG A 121 -16.06 3.59 -2.61
N ALA A 122 -16.45 2.39 -2.23
CA ALA A 122 -17.27 1.53 -3.05
C ALA A 122 -18.70 2.11 -3.17
N THR A 123 -19.19 2.29 -4.40
CA THR A 123 -20.56 2.70 -4.71
C THR A 123 -21.37 1.60 -5.38
N ALA A 124 -20.72 0.49 -5.72
CA ALA A 124 -21.29 -0.73 -6.26
C ALA A 124 -20.79 -1.96 -5.49
N ASP A 125 -21.23 -3.14 -5.88
CA ASP A 125 -20.70 -4.40 -5.36
C ASP A 125 -19.25 -4.62 -5.78
N LEU A 126 -18.54 -5.48 -5.04
CA LEU A 126 -17.10 -5.67 -5.21
C LEU A 126 -16.73 -6.36 -6.53
N ASP A 127 -17.62 -7.20 -7.08
CA ASP A 127 -17.39 -7.85 -8.37
C ASP A 127 -17.46 -6.81 -9.51
N THR A 128 -18.41 -5.89 -9.45
CA THR A 128 -18.52 -4.76 -10.38
C THR A 128 -17.28 -3.88 -10.32
N ILE A 129 -16.77 -3.59 -9.11
CA ILE A 129 -15.54 -2.81 -8.94
C ILE A 129 -14.33 -3.56 -9.51
N GLY A 130 -14.22 -4.86 -9.23
CA GLY A 130 -13.17 -5.71 -9.79
C GLY A 130 -13.15 -5.72 -11.32
N ALA A 131 -14.33 -5.89 -11.94
CA ALA A 131 -14.48 -5.86 -13.40
C ALA A 131 -14.11 -4.50 -14.00
N PHE A 132 -14.54 -3.41 -13.39
CA PHE A 132 -14.20 -2.05 -13.82
C PHE A 132 -12.69 -1.79 -13.83
N TYR A 133 -11.99 -2.15 -12.75
CA TYR A 133 -10.54 -1.96 -12.70
C TYR A 133 -9.77 -2.92 -13.60
N ALA A 134 -10.29 -4.13 -13.83
CA ALA A 134 -9.71 -5.07 -14.80
C ALA A 134 -9.83 -4.54 -16.25
N GLU A 135 -10.95 -3.91 -16.61
CA GLU A 135 -11.14 -3.26 -17.90
C GLU A 135 -10.19 -2.06 -18.07
N ARG A 136 -10.07 -1.21 -17.05
CA ARG A 136 -9.11 -0.09 -17.06
C ARG A 136 -7.67 -0.59 -17.25
N ALA A 137 -7.28 -1.68 -16.59
CA ALA A 137 -5.94 -2.25 -16.76
C ALA A 137 -5.70 -2.76 -18.18
N GLN A 138 -6.72 -3.29 -18.85
CA GLN A 138 -6.64 -3.68 -20.27
C GLN A 138 -6.51 -2.45 -21.20
N GLY A 139 -7.16 -1.34 -20.84
CA GLY A 139 -7.06 -0.06 -21.58
C GLY A 139 -5.68 0.58 -21.48
N HIS A 140 -4.92 0.28 -20.44
CA HIS A 140 -3.58 0.86 -20.16
C HIS A 140 -2.49 -0.21 -20.04
N PRO A 141 -2.17 -0.97 -21.12
CA PRO A 141 -1.24 -2.09 -21.06
C PRO A 141 0.20 -1.69 -20.68
N GLN A 142 0.54 -0.39 -20.75
CA GLN A 142 1.81 0.18 -20.28
C GLN A 142 1.88 0.33 -18.76
N CYS A 143 0.74 0.32 -18.06
CA CYS A 143 0.64 0.45 -16.62
C CYS A 143 0.31 -0.91 -15.99
N VAL A 144 0.73 -1.11 -14.76
CA VAL A 144 0.42 -2.35 -14.04
C VAL A 144 -0.46 -2.02 -12.84
N LEU A 145 -1.67 -2.56 -12.78
CA LEU A 145 -2.49 -2.54 -11.58
C LEU A 145 -1.91 -3.56 -10.58
N ASN A 146 -1.17 -3.07 -9.61
CA ASN A 146 -0.52 -3.91 -8.60
C ASN A 146 -1.48 -4.38 -7.52
N LEU A 147 -2.36 -3.49 -7.10
CA LEU A 147 -3.28 -3.73 -6.00
C LEU A 147 -4.66 -3.18 -6.35
N LEU A 148 -5.67 -3.96 -6.01
CA LEU A 148 -7.05 -3.50 -5.90
C LEU A 148 -7.63 -4.12 -4.63
N LEU A 149 -7.87 -3.28 -3.64
CA LEU A 149 -8.16 -3.67 -2.27
C LEU A 149 -9.46 -3.07 -1.78
N HIS A 150 -10.17 -3.82 -0.95
CA HIS A 150 -11.28 -3.31 -0.17
C HIS A 150 -11.12 -3.71 1.30
N ARG A 151 -11.37 -2.78 2.23
CA ARG A 151 -11.22 -3.04 3.66
C ARG A 151 -12.14 -4.15 4.15
N ILE A 152 -11.66 -4.89 5.12
CA ILE A 152 -12.45 -5.92 5.79
C ILE A 152 -13.23 -5.28 6.94
N GLY A 153 -14.53 -5.12 6.78
CA GLY A 153 -15.38 -4.47 7.79
C GLY A 153 -14.91 -3.06 8.12
N LYS A 154 -14.50 -2.84 9.38
CA LYS A 154 -13.92 -1.57 9.87
C LYS A 154 -12.45 -1.70 10.29
N LEU A 155 -11.77 -2.76 9.85
CA LEU A 155 -10.38 -3.05 10.21
C LEU A 155 -9.35 -2.30 9.37
N ALA A 156 -9.77 -1.21 8.71
CA ALA A 156 -8.88 -0.33 7.97
C ALA A 156 -9.45 1.10 7.97
N PRO A 157 -8.61 2.13 7.74
CA PRO A 157 -9.08 3.51 7.68
C PRO A 157 -10.00 3.77 6.47
N GLU A 158 -10.80 4.83 6.56
CA GLU A 158 -11.54 5.38 5.41
C GLU A 158 -10.54 5.97 4.39
N PRO A 159 -10.88 5.92 3.09
CA PRO A 159 -12.18 5.57 2.49
C PRO A 159 -12.45 4.08 2.29
N GLY A 160 -11.53 3.20 2.61
CA GLY A 160 -11.73 1.75 2.62
C GLY A 160 -11.40 1.02 1.32
N GLY A 161 -11.29 1.71 0.20
CA GLY A 161 -10.83 1.16 -1.07
C GLY A 161 -9.47 1.74 -1.46
N LEU A 162 -8.59 0.92 -2.04
CA LEU A 162 -7.29 1.34 -2.56
C LEU A 162 -6.98 0.59 -3.84
N ALA A 163 -6.66 1.34 -4.91
CA ALA A 163 -6.01 0.80 -6.10
C ALA A 163 -4.61 1.42 -6.24
N VAL A 164 -3.62 0.60 -6.58
CA VAL A 164 -2.25 1.07 -6.81
C VAL A 164 -1.76 0.61 -8.17
N TRP A 165 -1.26 1.56 -8.93
CA TRP A 165 -0.74 1.38 -10.27
C TRP A 165 0.75 1.65 -10.32
N THR A 166 1.53 0.79 -10.98
CA THR A 166 2.87 1.14 -11.44
C THR A 166 2.76 1.83 -12.78
N LEU A 167 3.31 3.03 -12.88
CA LEU A 167 3.36 3.82 -14.10
C LEU A 167 4.73 3.71 -14.76
N PRO A 168 4.81 3.70 -16.11
CA PRO A 168 6.10 3.78 -16.81
C PRO A 168 6.79 5.13 -16.56
N ASP A 169 6.01 6.19 -16.46
CA ASP A 169 6.44 7.56 -16.16
C ASP A 169 5.23 8.43 -15.75
N PHE A 170 5.48 9.70 -15.40
CA PHE A 170 4.41 10.62 -15.00
C PHE A 170 3.46 11.05 -16.16
N SER A 171 3.81 10.79 -17.42
CA SER A 171 2.90 11.16 -18.53
C SER A 171 1.67 10.24 -18.55
N ALA A 172 1.84 8.98 -18.19
CA ALA A 172 0.75 8.01 -18.05
C ALA A 172 -0.24 8.36 -16.94
N LEU A 173 0.19 9.15 -15.94
CA LEU A 173 -0.69 9.59 -14.84
C LEU A 173 -1.90 10.38 -15.35
N ALA A 174 -1.69 11.28 -16.30
CA ALA A 174 -2.78 12.12 -16.83
C ALA A 174 -3.87 11.30 -17.51
N GLU A 175 -3.49 10.22 -18.19
CA GLU A 175 -4.42 9.32 -18.87
C GLU A 175 -5.25 8.52 -17.87
N ILE A 176 -4.60 7.87 -16.90
CA ILE A 176 -5.28 7.04 -15.87
C ILE A 176 -6.18 7.89 -14.98
N ALA A 177 -5.69 9.06 -14.53
CA ALA A 177 -6.43 9.91 -13.61
C ALA A 177 -7.69 10.52 -14.28
N ALA A 178 -7.61 10.89 -15.56
CA ALA A 178 -8.72 11.47 -16.27
C ALA A 178 -9.93 10.55 -16.44
N GLU A 179 -9.73 9.23 -16.41
CA GLU A 179 -10.82 8.26 -16.54
C GLU A 179 -11.80 8.27 -15.36
N LEU A 180 -11.36 8.73 -14.19
CA LEU A 180 -12.23 8.85 -13.02
C LEU A 180 -12.98 10.19 -12.95
N ASP A 181 -12.70 11.11 -13.87
CA ASP A 181 -13.37 12.39 -13.94
C ASP A 181 -14.67 12.30 -14.77
N GLY A 182 -15.83 12.42 -14.11
CA GLY A 182 -17.05 12.87 -14.78
C GLY A 182 -18.03 11.82 -15.28
N VAL A 183 -17.86 10.53 -15.05
CA VAL A 183 -18.85 9.48 -15.38
C VAL A 183 -19.30 8.78 -14.11
N GLN A 184 -20.53 8.23 -14.13
CA GLN A 184 -21.03 7.41 -13.02
C GLN A 184 -20.17 6.13 -12.91
N GLN A 185 -19.23 6.16 -11.98
CA GLN A 185 -18.26 5.07 -11.73
C GLN A 185 -18.75 4.18 -10.59
N PRO A 186 -18.35 2.89 -10.53
CA PRO A 186 -18.67 2.00 -9.42
C PRO A 186 -17.92 2.37 -8.13
N VAL A 187 -17.09 3.42 -8.18
CA VAL A 187 -16.33 3.96 -7.07
C VAL A 187 -16.45 5.48 -7.00
N GLU A 188 -16.41 6.03 -5.80
CA GLU A 188 -16.22 7.46 -5.54
C GLU A 188 -14.74 7.67 -5.19
N LEU A 189 -13.99 8.32 -6.07
CA LEU A 189 -12.61 8.71 -5.77
C LEU A 189 -12.63 9.77 -4.67
N VAL A 190 -12.05 9.43 -3.52
CA VAL A 190 -11.95 10.35 -2.38
C VAL A 190 -10.66 11.14 -2.44
N ASN A 191 -9.59 10.46 -2.81
CA ASN A 191 -8.26 11.06 -2.88
C ASN A 191 -7.36 10.23 -3.80
N ALA A 192 -6.28 10.85 -4.28
CA ALA A 192 -5.26 10.17 -5.05
C ALA A 192 -3.88 10.77 -4.76
N GLY A 193 -2.83 9.97 -4.97
CA GLY A 193 -1.46 10.41 -4.75
C GLY A 193 -0.45 9.65 -5.58
N THR A 194 0.72 10.26 -5.72
CA THR A 194 1.86 9.62 -6.38
C THR A 194 2.91 9.22 -5.36
N TYR A 195 3.50 8.06 -5.58
CA TYR A 195 4.48 7.44 -4.69
C TYR A 195 5.67 6.94 -5.48
N ALA A 196 6.80 6.78 -4.81
CA ALA A 196 7.99 6.16 -5.36
C ALA A 196 8.53 5.14 -4.37
N ASP A 197 9.29 4.20 -4.87
CA ASP A 197 9.94 3.17 -4.07
C ASP A 197 10.82 3.77 -2.97
N LEU A 198 10.69 3.26 -1.75
CA LEU A 198 11.43 3.74 -0.59
C LEU A 198 12.94 3.51 -0.74
N GLY A 199 13.33 2.43 -1.42
CA GLY A 199 14.73 2.08 -1.71
C GLY A 199 15.35 2.84 -2.88
N ARG A 200 14.63 3.75 -3.54
CA ARG A 200 15.18 4.53 -4.64
C ARG A 200 16.04 5.65 -4.11
N GLU A 201 17.31 5.69 -4.52
CA GLU A 201 18.13 6.88 -4.33
C GLU A 201 17.38 8.09 -4.90
N ILE A 202 17.02 9.01 -4.03
CA ILE A 202 16.48 10.31 -4.43
C ILE A 202 17.67 11.08 -5.03
N LEU A 203 17.76 11.06 -6.35
CA LEU A 203 18.70 11.89 -7.10
C LEU A 203 18.30 13.35 -6.97
#